data_a07ec37b1bb58ec0b9e1bc65e83da0c2
#
_entry.id   a07ec37b1bb58ec0b9e1bc65e83da0c2
#
_cell.length_a   1.000
_cell.length_b   1.000
_cell.length_c   1.000
_cell.angle_alpha   90.00
_cell.angle_beta   90.00
_cell.angle_gamma   90.00
#
_symmetry.space_group_name_H-M   'P 1'
#
loop_
_entity.id
_entity.type
_entity.pdbx_description
1 polymer ?
#
loop_
_entity_poly.entity_id
_entity_poly.type
_entity_poly.pdbx_seq_one_letter_code
_entity_poly.pdbx_strand_id
1 'polypeptide(L)'
;GLDRPEGMVIDALHAESPFANNGFKPGDIILAVDGKPISSPAEMVYRMTVTGLGGQAVVTRLSGGTRKDISVPMIVAPEDPARDPLKTGEETAVPGMTLININPAVINEFQLQLSARGVMIEEPGRIGQRAGLRAGDTILSINGTDIDTPQTADAALRNPGRTLELSLLRDGKTATMRFRL
;
A
#
# COMPACT_ATOMS: atom_id res chain seq x y z
N GLY A 1 -20.57 28.65 -16.75
CA GLY A 1 -19.69 27.57 -17.15
C GLY A 1 -18.54 27.46 -16.18
N LEU A 2 -18.30 26.26 -15.64
CA LEU A 2 -17.10 26.01 -14.84
C LEU A 2 -15.96 25.83 -15.85
N ASP A 3 -15.10 26.83 -15.95
CA ASP A 3 -14.01 26.86 -16.96
C ASP A 3 -12.83 25.94 -16.63
N ARG A 4 -12.80 25.30 -15.47
CA ARG A 4 -11.81 24.26 -15.09
C ARG A 4 -12.43 23.35 -14.02
N PRO A 5 -12.12 22.05 -14.01
CA PRO A 5 -12.46 21.20 -12.87
C PRO A 5 -11.68 21.72 -11.65
N GLU A 6 -12.39 22.33 -10.71
CA GLU A 6 -11.79 22.76 -9.45
C GLU A 6 -11.80 21.60 -8.47
N GLY A 7 -10.64 21.28 -7.92
CA GLY A 7 -10.49 20.27 -6.89
C GLY A 7 -10.06 18.90 -7.37
N MET A 8 -9.92 18.00 -6.42
CA MET A 8 -9.52 16.61 -6.60
C MET A 8 -10.57 15.68 -5.99
N VAL A 9 -11.09 14.75 -6.79
CA VAL A 9 -12.04 13.72 -6.32
C VAL A 9 -11.30 12.65 -5.54
N ILE A 10 -11.83 12.28 -4.40
CA ILE A 10 -11.36 11.13 -3.64
C ILE A 10 -11.92 9.86 -4.30
N ASP A 11 -11.05 9.04 -4.86
CA ASP A 11 -11.42 7.76 -5.46
C ASP A 11 -11.52 6.65 -4.40
N ALA A 12 -10.52 6.55 -3.51
CA ALA A 12 -10.48 5.59 -2.43
C ALA A 12 -9.76 6.16 -1.21
N LEU A 13 -10.08 5.63 -0.03
CA LEU A 13 -9.42 5.95 1.24
C LEU A 13 -9.14 4.66 2.01
N HIS A 14 -7.98 4.59 2.65
CA HIS A 14 -7.72 3.58 3.66
C HIS A 14 -8.61 3.84 4.89
N ALA A 15 -9.15 2.77 5.51
CA ALA A 15 -10.09 2.91 6.63
C ALA A 15 -9.48 3.68 7.82
N GLU A 16 -8.18 3.51 8.06
CA GLU A 16 -7.43 4.17 9.14
C GLU A 16 -6.81 5.50 8.72
N SER A 17 -7.08 5.99 7.52
CA SER A 17 -6.52 7.27 7.10
C SER A 17 -7.10 8.42 7.92
N PRO A 18 -6.31 9.47 8.20
CA PRO A 18 -6.81 10.68 8.88
C PRO A 18 -8.01 11.29 8.17
N PHE A 19 -8.09 11.16 6.85
CA PHE A 19 -9.25 11.62 6.08
C PHE A 19 -10.50 10.82 6.39
N ALA A 20 -10.42 9.47 6.37
CA ALA A 20 -11.55 8.61 6.72
C ALA A 20 -12.04 8.86 8.15
N ASN A 21 -11.11 8.97 9.10
CA ASN A 21 -11.40 9.25 10.50
C ASN A 21 -12.05 10.63 10.73
N ASN A 22 -11.86 11.58 9.80
CA ASN A 22 -12.50 12.90 9.82
C ASN A 22 -13.71 12.98 8.87
N GLY A 23 -14.26 11.83 8.47
CA GLY A 23 -15.54 11.72 7.77
C GLY A 23 -15.48 12.01 6.28
N PHE A 24 -14.30 12.01 5.65
CA PHE A 24 -14.18 12.02 4.19
C PHE A 24 -14.56 10.64 3.63
N LYS A 25 -15.09 10.64 2.41
CA LYS A 25 -15.57 9.43 1.72
C LYS A 25 -15.17 9.46 0.25
N PRO A 26 -15.07 8.29 -0.41
CA PRO A 26 -15.01 8.24 -1.86
C PRO A 26 -16.15 9.05 -2.50
N GLY A 27 -15.85 9.81 -3.54
CA GLY A 27 -16.74 10.74 -4.21
C GLY A 27 -16.74 12.17 -3.65
N ASP A 28 -16.16 12.42 -2.48
CA ASP A 28 -15.94 13.78 -2.00
C ASP A 28 -14.88 14.50 -2.86
N ILE A 29 -15.01 15.82 -2.97
CA ILE A 29 -14.04 16.65 -3.71
C ILE A 29 -13.26 17.49 -2.71
N ILE A 30 -11.94 17.42 -2.77
CA ILE A 30 -11.04 18.31 -2.04
C ILE A 30 -10.77 19.55 -2.89
N LEU A 31 -11.18 20.71 -2.42
CA LEU A 31 -11.06 21.98 -3.13
C LEU A 31 -9.80 22.76 -2.76
N ALA A 32 -9.40 22.72 -1.48
CA ALA A 32 -8.28 23.48 -0.97
C ALA A 32 -7.63 22.81 0.23
N VAL A 33 -6.36 23.13 0.48
CA VAL A 33 -5.62 22.81 1.71
C VAL A 33 -5.04 24.11 2.26
N ASP A 34 -5.31 24.41 3.54
CA ASP A 34 -4.92 25.65 4.23
C ASP A 34 -5.28 26.91 3.42
N GLY A 35 -6.51 26.93 2.88
CA GLY A 35 -7.06 28.00 2.06
C GLY A 35 -6.44 28.14 0.67
N LYS A 36 -5.52 27.27 0.27
CA LYS A 36 -4.89 27.25 -1.05
C LYS A 36 -5.60 26.23 -1.95
N PRO A 37 -6.20 26.65 -3.09
CA PRO A 37 -6.82 25.73 -4.02
C PRO A 37 -5.86 24.64 -4.47
N ILE A 38 -6.40 23.43 -4.71
CA ILE A 38 -5.64 22.32 -5.28
C ILE A 38 -6.36 21.79 -6.52
N SER A 39 -5.58 21.32 -7.48
CA SER A 39 -6.06 20.78 -8.76
C SER A 39 -5.45 19.43 -9.11
N SER A 40 -4.52 18.94 -8.29
CA SER A 40 -3.85 17.67 -8.54
C SER A 40 -3.39 16.98 -7.24
N PRO A 41 -3.23 15.63 -7.25
CA PRO A 41 -2.67 14.90 -6.13
C PRO A 41 -1.28 15.40 -5.71
N ALA A 42 -0.42 15.74 -6.67
CA ALA A 42 0.92 16.26 -6.40
C ALA A 42 0.89 17.59 -5.64
N GLU A 43 -0.03 18.47 -6.01
CA GLU A 43 -0.21 19.75 -5.31
C GLU A 43 -0.74 19.53 -3.88
N MET A 44 -1.67 18.60 -3.69
CA MET A 44 -2.14 18.22 -2.37
C MET A 44 -1.00 17.70 -1.49
N VAL A 45 -0.20 16.74 -1.99
CA VAL A 45 0.96 16.21 -1.25
C VAL A 45 1.94 17.33 -0.89
N TYR A 46 2.25 18.20 -1.83
CA TYR A 46 3.13 19.35 -1.57
C TYR A 46 2.59 20.23 -0.43
N ARG A 47 1.30 20.61 -0.47
CA ARG A 47 0.68 21.45 0.57
C ARG A 47 0.72 20.77 1.95
N MET A 48 0.37 19.49 1.99
CA MET A 48 0.41 18.71 3.23
C MET A 48 1.83 18.57 3.79
N THR A 49 2.84 18.44 2.91
CA THR A 49 4.25 18.39 3.32
C THR A 49 4.71 19.71 3.94
N VAL A 50 4.24 20.85 3.43
CA VAL A 50 4.54 22.18 3.99
C VAL A 50 3.98 22.34 5.40
N THR A 51 2.80 21.79 5.69
CA THR A 51 2.20 21.79 7.04
C THR A 51 3.05 20.99 8.03
N GLY A 52 3.75 19.95 7.55
CA GLY A 52 4.65 19.11 8.34
C GLY A 52 3.94 18.05 9.20
N LEU A 53 4.70 17.02 9.58
CA LEU A 53 4.22 15.94 10.44
C LEU A 53 3.96 16.48 11.87
N GLY A 54 2.86 15.99 12.47
CA GLY A 54 2.39 16.43 13.79
C GLY A 54 1.55 17.70 13.79
N GLY A 55 1.44 18.37 12.62
CA GLY A 55 0.55 19.52 12.41
C GLY A 55 -0.88 19.10 12.06
N GLN A 56 -1.71 20.11 11.79
CA GLN A 56 -3.05 19.93 11.26
C GLN A 56 -3.20 20.77 10.00
N ALA A 57 -3.73 20.18 8.94
CA ALA A 57 -4.11 20.88 7.72
C ALA A 57 -5.61 21.14 7.71
N VAL A 58 -6.03 22.32 7.32
CA VAL A 58 -7.43 22.65 7.10
C VAL A 58 -7.78 22.29 5.65
N VAL A 59 -8.58 21.23 5.48
CA VAL A 59 -8.97 20.73 4.15
C VAL A 59 -10.39 21.16 3.83
N THR A 60 -10.55 21.93 2.74
CA THR A 60 -11.87 22.30 2.23
C THR A 60 -12.45 21.19 1.39
N ARG A 61 -13.52 20.55 1.89
CA ARG A 61 -14.27 19.48 1.24
C ARG A 61 -15.55 19.98 0.62
N LEU A 62 -15.90 19.47 -0.55
CA LEU A 62 -17.23 19.54 -1.14
C LEU A 62 -17.84 18.14 -1.16
N SER A 63 -18.98 17.95 -0.50
CA SER A 63 -19.69 16.68 -0.42
C SER A 63 -21.20 16.93 -0.56
N GLY A 64 -21.85 16.26 -1.51
CA GLY A 64 -23.30 16.45 -1.75
C GLY A 64 -23.72 17.91 -1.97
N GLY A 65 -22.86 18.72 -2.60
CA GLY A 65 -23.10 20.16 -2.81
C GLY A 65 -22.77 21.05 -1.60
N THR A 66 -22.39 20.47 -0.45
CA THR A 66 -22.05 21.22 0.76
C THR A 66 -20.53 21.37 0.88
N ARG A 67 -20.08 22.63 1.02
CA ARG A 67 -18.69 22.97 1.27
C ARG A 67 -18.44 23.07 2.78
N LYS A 68 -17.35 22.42 3.26
CA LYS A 68 -16.96 22.44 4.66
C LYS A 68 -15.45 22.40 4.81
N ASP A 69 -14.92 23.20 5.74
CA ASP A 69 -13.52 23.14 6.17
C ASP A 69 -13.39 22.14 7.33
N ILE A 70 -12.45 21.22 7.20
CA ILE A 70 -12.23 20.11 8.16
C ILE A 70 -10.75 20.08 8.50
N SER A 71 -10.45 20.13 9.80
CA SER A 71 -9.07 19.96 10.29
C SER A 71 -8.69 18.48 10.24
N VAL A 72 -7.61 18.16 9.53
CA VAL A 72 -7.10 16.80 9.35
C VAL A 72 -5.69 16.72 9.93
N PRO A 73 -5.42 15.82 10.89
CA PRO A 73 -4.08 15.68 11.47
C PRO A 73 -3.12 15.08 10.44
N MET A 74 -1.90 15.64 10.40
CA MET A 74 -0.79 15.17 9.57
C MET A 74 0.01 14.14 10.35
N ILE A 75 -0.34 12.88 10.22
CA ILE A 75 0.33 11.76 10.89
C ILE A 75 1.15 10.93 9.91
N VAL A 76 2.17 10.26 10.43
CA VAL A 76 2.86 9.19 9.70
C VAL A 76 1.88 8.04 9.51
N ALA A 77 1.94 7.37 8.36
CA ALA A 77 1.14 6.17 8.13
C ALA A 77 1.48 5.11 9.19
N PRO A 78 0.47 4.47 9.82
CA PRO A 78 0.70 3.49 10.90
C PRO A 78 1.53 2.29 10.44
N GLU A 79 2.41 1.81 11.33
CA GLU A 79 3.12 0.53 11.20
C GLU A 79 2.35 -0.58 11.98
N ASP A 80 1.06 -0.69 11.73
CA ASP A 80 0.19 -1.71 12.35
C ASP A 80 -0.55 -2.50 11.26
N PRO A 81 -0.35 -3.83 11.14
CA PRO A 81 0.63 -4.63 11.90
C PRO A 81 2.08 -4.20 11.65
N ALA A 82 2.98 -4.51 12.59
CA ALA A 82 4.41 -4.24 12.40
C ALA A 82 4.91 -4.92 11.12
N ARG A 83 5.90 -4.32 10.44
CA ARG A 83 6.49 -4.90 9.20
C ARG A 83 7.03 -6.31 9.40
N ASP A 84 7.59 -6.59 10.56
CA ASP A 84 8.15 -7.88 10.96
C ASP A 84 9.01 -8.52 9.83
N PRO A 85 10.12 -7.89 9.44
CA PRO A 85 10.93 -8.36 8.34
C PRO A 85 11.52 -9.74 8.62
N LEU A 86 11.25 -10.69 7.74
CA LEU A 86 11.75 -12.06 7.82
C LEU A 86 12.57 -12.38 6.57
N LYS A 87 13.82 -12.78 6.77
CA LYS A 87 14.67 -13.27 5.69
C LYS A 87 14.58 -14.80 5.62
N THR A 88 14.17 -15.31 4.45
CA THR A 88 14.04 -16.76 4.22
C THR A 88 15.40 -17.46 4.31
N GLY A 89 15.43 -18.60 5.01
CA GLY A 89 16.63 -19.39 5.25
C GLY A 89 17.07 -20.23 4.04
N GLU A 90 18.29 -20.79 4.15
CA GLU A 90 18.90 -21.62 3.09
C GLU A 90 18.12 -22.91 2.83
N GLU A 91 17.28 -23.36 3.78
CA GLU A 91 16.42 -24.53 3.69
C GLU A 91 15.13 -24.28 2.90
N THR A 92 14.88 -23.04 2.47
CA THR A 92 13.70 -22.68 1.68
C THR A 92 13.95 -22.81 0.18
N ALA A 93 12.87 -22.93 -0.60
CA ALA A 93 12.96 -22.97 -2.06
C ALA A 93 13.50 -21.64 -2.67
N VAL A 94 13.34 -20.54 -1.95
CA VAL A 94 13.83 -19.20 -2.36
C VAL A 94 14.59 -18.58 -1.20
N PRO A 95 15.85 -18.99 -0.96
CA PRO A 95 16.65 -18.46 0.14
C PRO A 95 17.08 -17.00 -0.08
N GLY A 96 17.21 -16.28 1.04
CA GLY A 96 17.71 -14.90 1.06
C GLY A 96 16.71 -13.85 0.60
N MET A 97 15.44 -14.20 0.50
CA MET A 97 14.35 -13.26 0.22
C MET A 97 13.90 -12.60 1.52
N THR A 98 13.76 -11.28 1.55
CA THR A 98 13.19 -10.55 2.70
C THR A 98 11.71 -10.29 2.46
N LEU A 99 10.89 -10.75 3.40
CA LEU A 99 9.43 -10.65 3.41
C LEU A 99 8.97 -9.73 4.53
N ILE A 100 7.95 -8.93 4.29
CA ILE A 100 7.36 -8.03 5.29
C ILE A 100 5.83 -8.08 5.27
N ASN A 101 5.21 -7.78 6.41
CA ASN A 101 3.77 -7.56 6.49
C ASN A 101 3.39 -6.30 5.71
N ILE A 102 2.26 -6.35 5.01
CA ILE A 102 1.64 -5.16 4.42
C ILE A 102 0.86 -4.43 5.51
N ASN A 103 1.18 -3.15 5.69
CA ASN A 103 0.51 -2.22 6.59
C ASN A 103 0.33 -0.86 5.90
N PRO A 104 -0.36 0.14 6.48
CA PRO A 104 -0.54 1.44 5.87
C PRO A 104 0.74 2.16 5.46
N ALA A 105 1.82 2.02 6.25
CA ALA A 105 3.12 2.61 5.92
C ALA A 105 3.75 1.97 4.69
N VAL A 106 3.71 0.62 4.60
CA VAL A 106 4.20 -0.15 3.45
C VAL A 106 3.38 0.18 2.19
N ILE A 107 2.05 0.26 2.30
CA ILE A 107 1.17 0.65 1.19
C ILE A 107 1.59 2.02 0.65
N ASN A 108 1.83 2.98 1.55
CA ASN A 108 2.22 4.34 1.16
C ASN A 108 3.63 4.39 0.56
N GLU A 109 4.60 3.73 1.18
CA GLU A 109 6.00 3.73 0.75
C GLU A 109 6.20 3.09 -0.62
N PHE A 110 5.57 1.93 -0.84
CA PHE A 110 5.69 1.17 -2.09
C PHE A 110 4.60 1.47 -3.12
N GLN A 111 3.73 2.47 -2.83
CA GLN A 111 2.63 2.87 -3.71
C GLN A 111 1.72 1.70 -4.10
N LEU A 112 1.48 0.80 -3.15
CA LEU A 112 0.62 -0.36 -3.36
C LEU A 112 -0.86 0.07 -3.47
N GLN A 113 -1.69 -0.80 -4.02
CA GLN A 113 -3.14 -0.59 -3.98
C GLN A 113 -3.63 -0.63 -2.52
N LEU A 114 -4.62 0.19 -2.18
CA LEU A 114 -5.21 0.22 -0.83
C LEU A 114 -5.82 -1.13 -0.39
N SER A 115 -6.17 -1.97 -1.35
CA SER A 115 -6.66 -3.33 -1.14
C SER A 115 -5.54 -4.38 -1.07
N ALA A 116 -4.26 -3.98 -1.10
CA ALA A 116 -3.15 -4.91 -1.02
C ALA A 116 -3.19 -5.69 0.29
N ARG A 117 -3.02 -7.00 0.19
CA ARG A 117 -3.00 -7.95 1.30
C ARG A 117 -2.03 -9.08 0.99
N GLY A 118 -1.71 -9.88 1.98
CA GLY A 118 -0.68 -10.91 1.88
C GLY A 118 0.65 -10.38 2.39
N VAL A 119 1.74 -10.92 1.87
CA VAL A 119 3.11 -10.60 2.27
C VAL A 119 3.84 -9.96 1.13
N MET A 120 4.49 -8.81 1.36
CA MET A 120 5.28 -8.14 0.34
C MET A 120 6.72 -8.64 0.33
N ILE A 121 7.28 -8.80 -0.85
CA ILE A 121 8.71 -9.02 -1.06
C ILE A 121 9.39 -7.65 -1.00
N GLU A 122 10.11 -7.38 0.10
CA GLU A 122 10.94 -6.19 0.24
C GLU A 122 12.24 -6.35 -0.57
N GLU A 123 12.89 -7.51 -0.42
CA GLU A 123 14.07 -7.88 -1.22
C GLU A 123 13.92 -9.30 -1.76
N PRO A 124 13.95 -9.51 -3.08
CA PRO A 124 13.78 -10.86 -3.64
C PRO A 124 15.01 -11.76 -3.47
N GLY A 125 16.13 -11.22 -3.04
CA GLY A 125 17.38 -11.96 -2.96
C GLY A 125 17.89 -12.43 -4.33
N ARG A 126 19.06 -13.03 -4.37
CA ARG A 126 19.69 -13.46 -5.64
C ARG A 126 18.88 -14.56 -6.36
N ILE A 127 18.35 -15.51 -5.62
CA ILE A 127 17.56 -16.62 -6.18
C ILE A 127 16.20 -16.12 -6.67
N GLY A 128 15.52 -15.32 -5.86
CA GLY A 128 14.23 -14.72 -6.24
C GLY A 128 14.34 -13.84 -7.49
N GLN A 129 15.39 -13.00 -7.60
CA GLN A 129 15.63 -12.19 -8.80
C GLN A 129 15.82 -13.05 -10.06
N ARG A 130 16.59 -14.13 -9.98
CA ARG A 130 16.75 -15.08 -11.10
C ARG A 130 15.46 -15.78 -11.47
N ALA A 131 14.60 -16.03 -10.48
CA ALA A 131 13.27 -16.57 -10.69
C ALA A 131 12.25 -15.54 -11.21
N GLY A 132 12.63 -14.26 -11.32
CA GLY A 132 11.80 -13.17 -11.83
C GLY A 132 10.92 -12.51 -10.76
N LEU A 133 11.17 -12.77 -9.47
CA LEU A 133 10.56 -12.05 -8.35
C LEU A 133 11.18 -10.64 -8.22
N ARG A 134 10.40 -9.69 -7.75
CA ARG A 134 10.80 -8.28 -7.64
C ARG A 134 10.41 -7.71 -6.27
N ALA A 135 11.12 -6.68 -5.84
CA ALA A 135 10.66 -5.84 -4.74
C ALA A 135 9.30 -5.22 -5.09
N GLY A 136 8.39 -5.17 -4.13
CA GLY A 136 7.01 -4.71 -4.33
C GLY A 136 6.02 -5.80 -4.79
N ASP A 137 6.49 -7.00 -5.17
CA ASP A 137 5.58 -8.12 -5.40
C ASP A 137 4.89 -8.51 -4.10
N THR A 138 3.58 -8.70 -4.13
CA THR A 138 2.83 -9.22 -3.00
C THR A 138 2.52 -10.70 -3.22
N ILE A 139 2.93 -11.56 -2.31
CA ILE A 139 2.62 -12.99 -2.34
C ILE A 139 1.21 -13.18 -1.75
N LEU A 140 0.28 -13.67 -2.54
CA LEU A 140 -1.09 -13.97 -2.11
C LEU A 140 -1.22 -15.40 -1.63
N SER A 141 -0.61 -16.36 -2.36
CA SER A 141 -0.61 -17.76 -1.97
C SER A 141 0.64 -18.49 -2.45
N ILE A 142 0.98 -19.59 -1.75
CA ILE A 142 2.05 -20.52 -2.09
C ILE A 142 1.46 -21.91 -2.15
N ASN A 143 1.53 -22.57 -3.31
CA ASN A 143 0.95 -23.90 -3.56
C ASN A 143 -0.53 -24.00 -3.13
N GLY A 144 -1.30 -22.92 -3.36
CA GLY A 144 -2.72 -22.84 -3.00
C GLY A 144 -3.00 -22.53 -1.52
N THR A 145 -1.98 -22.37 -0.69
CA THR A 145 -2.14 -21.91 0.71
C THR A 145 -2.05 -20.38 0.74
N ASP A 146 -3.07 -19.73 1.26
CA ASP A 146 -3.09 -18.28 1.44
C ASP A 146 -1.99 -17.83 2.42
N ILE A 147 -1.37 -16.71 2.12
CA ILE A 147 -0.23 -16.17 2.87
C ILE A 147 -0.59 -14.84 3.49
N ASP A 148 -0.68 -14.83 4.82
CA ASP A 148 -1.05 -13.64 5.59
C ASP A 148 0.13 -13.04 6.38
N THR A 149 1.18 -13.83 6.64
CA THR A 149 2.35 -13.38 7.40
C THR A 149 3.67 -13.86 6.77
N PRO A 150 4.80 -13.16 7.01
CA PRO A 150 6.12 -13.63 6.57
C PRO A 150 6.46 -15.03 7.07
N GLN A 151 6.00 -15.40 8.28
CA GLN A 151 6.26 -16.70 8.89
C GLN A 151 5.49 -17.82 8.16
N THR A 152 4.23 -17.57 7.74
CA THR A 152 3.47 -18.53 6.95
C THR A 152 4.08 -18.72 5.57
N ALA A 153 4.61 -17.65 4.97
CA ALA A 153 5.34 -17.73 3.70
C ALA A 153 6.64 -18.55 3.83
N ASP A 154 7.44 -18.29 4.85
CA ASP A 154 8.69 -19.03 5.10
C ASP A 154 8.40 -20.51 5.32
N ALA A 155 7.41 -20.86 6.14
CA ALA A 155 7.01 -22.24 6.38
C ALA A 155 6.57 -22.95 5.10
N ALA A 156 5.78 -22.30 4.24
CA ALA A 156 5.35 -22.85 2.96
C ALA A 156 6.52 -23.05 1.97
N LEU A 157 7.53 -22.16 2.02
CA LEU A 157 8.73 -22.25 1.18
C LEU A 157 9.72 -23.34 1.63
N ARG A 158 9.66 -23.83 2.87
CA ARG A 158 10.52 -24.93 3.37
C ARG A 158 10.16 -26.28 2.76
N ASN A 159 8.88 -26.53 2.46
CA ASN A 159 8.41 -27.82 1.96
C ASN A 159 7.50 -27.68 0.73
N PRO A 160 7.97 -27.06 -0.37
CA PRO A 160 7.15 -26.78 -1.53
C PRO A 160 6.83 -28.01 -2.40
N GLY A 161 7.43 -29.19 -2.10
CA GLY A 161 7.30 -30.38 -2.94
C GLY A 161 8.17 -30.29 -4.20
N ARG A 162 7.72 -30.89 -5.32
CA ARG A 162 8.45 -30.89 -6.59
C ARG A 162 8.22 -29.64 -7.44
N THR A 163 7.23 -28.86 -7.08
CA THR A 163 6.84 -27.65 -7.82
C THR A 163 6.46 -26.58 -6.82
N LEU A 164 7.00 -25.39 -7.00
CA LEU A 164 6.60 -24.20 -6.28
C LEU A 164 5.69 -23.38 -7.17
N GLU A 165 4.47 -23.12 -6.72
CA GLU A 165 3.52 -22.20 -7.37
C GLU A 165 3.32 -21.00 -6.45
N LEU A 166 3.57 -19.81 -6.99
CA LEU A 166 3.35 -18.54 -6.30
C LEU A 166 2.25 -17.76 -7.02
N SER A 167 1.19 -17.40 -6.30
CA SER A 167 0.23 -16.39 -6.77
C SER A 167 0.67 -15.04 -6.22
N LEU A 168 0.91 -14.09 -7.11
CA LEU A 168 1.46 -12.77 -6.80
C LEU A 168 0.51 -11.67 -7.29
N LEU A 169 0.50 -10.55 -6.57
CA LEU A 169 -0.01 -9.28 -7.09
C LEU A 169 1.19 -8.41 -7.46
N ARG A 170 1.27 -7.98 -8.72
CA ARG A 170 2.31 -7.11 -9.28
C ARG A 170 1.65 -6.02 -10.12
N ASP A 171 1.94 -4.76 -9.85
CA ASP A 171 1.38 -3.62 -10.60
C ASP A 171 -0.15 -3.68 -10.72
N GLY A 172 -0.83 -4.12 -9.65
CA GLY A 172 -2.28 -4.27 -9.60
C GLY A 172 -2.86 -5.47 -10.36
N LYS A 173 -2.01 -6.36 -10.90
CA LYS A 173 -2.43 -7.55 -11.65
C LYS A 173 -1.97 -8.81 -10.94
N THR A 174 -2.87 -9.79 -10.84
CA THR A 174 -2.52 -11.11 -10.33
C THR A 174 -1.74 -11.89 -11.39
N ALA A 175 -0.64 -12.49 -10.99
CA ALA A 175 0.19 -13.36 -11.81
C ALA A 175 0.48 -14.65 -11.05
N THR A 176 0.54 -15.78 -11.77
CA THR A 176 0.95 -17.05 -11.20
C THR A 176 2.31 -17.44 -11.79
N MET A 177 3.26 -17.71 -10.92
CA MET A 177 4.59 -18.19 -11.29
C MET A 177 4.76 -19.63 -10.83
N ARG A 178 5.31 -20.47 -11.71
CA ARG A 178 5.55 -21.90 -11.41
C ARG A 178 7.02 -22.23 -11.64
N PHE A 179 7.62 -22.87 -10.65
CA PHE A 179 9.01 -23.30 -10.68
C PHE A 179 9.08 -24.81 -10.42
N ARG A 180 9.85 -25.51 -11.23
CA ARG A 180 10.22 -26.87 -10.95
C ARG A 180 11.50 -26.87 -10.12
N LEU A 181 11.47 -27.51 -8.95
CA LEU A 181 12.55 -27.57 -7.98
C LEU A 181 13.42 -28.82 -8.19
#